data_f70e99a48c92a7725f8cda549572c922
#
_entry.id   f70e99a48c92a7725f8cda549572c922
#
_cell.length_a   1.000
_cell.length_b   1.000
_cell.length_c   1.000
_cell.angle_alpha   90.00
_cell.angle_beta   90.00
_cell.angle_gamma   90.00
#
_symmetry.space_group_name_H-M   'P 1'
#
loop_
_entity.id
_entity.type
_entity.pdbx_description
1 polymer ?
#
loop_
_entity_poly.entity_id
_entity_poly.type
_entity_poly.pdbx_seq_one_letter_code
_entity_poly.pdbx_strand_id
1 'polypeptide(L)'
;MAGHALGGTKEWTDTSKAAFAALLGRPIDQILDKADHDIRVRGPLWWTVGETAADARRGYPWVGLPSGGIHAMGNVQDDARGVLVIENADTFQQVCMHCPEVTDRWLCVWGKGSATSGVVAFLELMSDVPIAVWGDLDAHGIQIVTNLAERLKRDITPVAMTADLYAGGTKYKIQWRRKRGTGKHYVYTFIDDRPIRSLKDKLRALTPGHHSRTWDTC
;
A
#
# COMPACT_ATOMS: atom_id res chain seq x y z
N MET A 1 -17.44 -8.84 -21.49
CA MET A 1 -17.40 -9.20 -22.93
C MET A 1 -16.49 -10.38 -23.22
N ALA A 2 -15.21 -10.40 -22.80
CA ALA A 2 -14.29 -11.52 -23.10
C ALA A 2 -14.80 -12.90 -22.63
N GLY A 3 -15.41 -12.99 -21.45
CA GLY A 3 -15.96 -14.25 -20.94
C GLY A 3 -17.11 -14.82 -21.77
N HIS A 4 -17.86 -13.96 -22.47
CA HIS A 4 -18.94 -14.41 -23.35
C HIS A 4 -18.44 -14.88 -24.72
N ALA A 5 -17.41 -14.20 -25.25
CA ALA A 5 -16.85 -14.51 -26.55
C ALA A 5 -15.90 -15.72 -26.54
N LEU A 6 -15.21 -15.96 -25.44
CA LEU A 6 -14.14 -16.94 -25.29
C LEU A 6 -14.48 -18.12 -24.36
N GLY A 7 -15.70 -18.15 -23.81
CA GLY A 7 -16.12 -19.22 -22.89
C GLY A 7 -15.54 -19.10 -21.47
N GLY A 8 -14.69 -18.11 -21.20
CA GLY A 8 -14.12 -17.84 -19.88
C GLY A 8 -13.12 -16.69 -19.86
N THR A 9 -12.98 -16.02 -18.72
CA THR A 9 -12.04 -14.90 -18.57
C THR A 9 -10.57 -15.36 -18.58
N LYS A 10 -10.29 -16.62 -18.30
CA LYS A 10 -8.94 -17.20 -18.34
C LYS A 10 -8.42 -17.43 -19.76
N GLU A 11 -9.31 -17.41 -20.74
CA GLU A 11 -8.96 -17.54 -22.17
C GLU A 11 -8.42 -16.23 -22.78
N TRP A 12 -8.38 -15.16 -22.00
CA TRP A 12 -7.86 -13.86 -22.42
C TRP A 12 -6.33 -13.81 -22.32
N THR A 13 -5.68 -14.58 -23.20
CA THR A 13 -4.22 -14.71 -23.28
C THR A 13 -3.58 -13.50 -23.97
N ASP A 14 -2.25 -13.37 -23.88
CA ASP A 14 -1.52 -12.31 -24.58
C ASP A 14 -1.64 -12.44 -26.11
N THR A 15 -1.74 -13.67 -26.63
CA THR A 15 -2.03 -13.91 -28.04
C THR A 15 -3.41 -13.40 -28.43
N SER A 16 -4.43 -13.64 -27.61
CA SER A 16 -5.79 -13.13 -27.83
C SER A 16 -5.83 -11.60 -27.78
N LYS A 17 -5.09 -10.99 -26.87
CA LYS A 17 -4.95 -9.52 -26.78
C LYS A 17 -4.29 -8.93 -28.02
N ALA A 18 -3.19 -9.54 -28.48
CA ALA A 18 -2.48 -9.09 -29.67
C ALA A 18 -3.36 -9.20 -30.93
N ALA A 19 -4.08 -10.30 -31.11
CA ALA A 19 -5.02 -10.49 -32.21
C ALA A 19 -6.16 -9.46 -32.17
N PHE A 20 -6.71 -9.18 -30.99
CA PHE A 20 -7.76 -8.19 -30.81
C PHE A 20 -7.27 -6.75 -31.07
N ALA A 21 -6.06 -6.42 -30.63
CA ALA A 21 -5.42 -5.12 -30.91
C ALA A 21 -5.18 -4.94 -32.42
N ALA A 22 -4.71 -5.98 -33.10
CA ALA A 22 -4.49 -5.97 -34.55
C ALA A 22 -5.81 -5.78 -35.33
N LEU A 23 -6.90 -6.45 -34.90
CA LEU A 23 -8.22 -6.29 -35.51
C LEU A 23 -8.76 -4.87 -35.40
N LEU A 24 -8.51 -4.21 -34.28
CA LEU A 24 -9.00 -2.85 -34.00
C LEU A 24 -8.02 -1.75 -34.42
N GLY A 25 -6.83 -2.10 -34.90
CA GLY A 25 -5.80 -1.15 -35.38
C GLY A 25 -5.24 -0.26 -34.27
N ARG A 26 -5.40 -0.64 -33.00
CA ARG A 26 -4.92 0.11 -31.84
C ARG A 26 -4.34 -0.81 -30.78
N PRO A 27 -3.33 -0.36 -30.00
CA PRO A 27 -2.82 -1.10 -28.85
C PRO A 27 -3.91 -1.44 -27.82
N ILE A 28 -3.82 -2.61 -27.19
CA ILE A 28 -4.86 -3.12 -26.30
C ILE A 28 -5.09 -2.23 -25.07
N ASP A 29 -4.05 -1.59 -24.58
CA ASP A 29 -4.07 -0.65 -23.45
C ASP A 29 -4.76 0.69 -23.75
N GLN A 30 -4.97 0.97 -25.05
CA GLN A 30 -5.78 2.11 -25.53
C GLN A 30 -7.25 1.73 -25.79
N ILE A 31 -7.56 0.44 -25.81
CA ILE A 31 -8.89 -0.09 -26.14
C ILE A 31 -9.62 -0.55 -24.88
N LEU A 32 -8.89 -1.20 -23.99
CA LEU A 32 -9.43 -1.70 -22.73
C LEU A 32 -9.03 -0.75 -21.61
N ASP A 33 -10.01 -0.25 -20.91
CA ASP A 33 -9.74 0.37 -19.60
C ASP A 33 -9.03 -0.66 -18.74
N LYS A 34 -7.85 -0.30 -18.27
CA LYS A 34 -7.16 -1.11 -17.25
C LYS A 34 -8.10 -1.24 -16.08
N ALA A 35 -8.29 -2.45 -15.59
CA ALA A 35 -9.06 -2.67 -14.38
C ALA A 35 -8.59 -1.67 -13.33
N ASP A 36 -9.50 -0.82 -12.89
CA ASP A 36 -9.20 0.19 -11.90
C ASP A 36 -8.86 -0.52 -10.58
N HIS A 37 -7.69 -0.24 -10.08
CA HIS A 37 -7.22 -0.83 -8.85
C HIS A 37 -7.48 0.17 -7.71
N ASP A 38 -8.08 -0.33 -6.64
CA ASP A 38 -8.25 0.45 -5.44
C ASP A 38 -6.89 0.80 -4.80
N ILE A 39 -6.74 2.05 -4.43
CA ILE A 39 -5.68 2.52 -3.55
C ILE A 39 -6.29 2.63 -2.17
N ARG A 40 -5.72 1.97 -1.18
CA ARG A 40 -6.21 2.00 0.20
C ARG A 40 -5.30 2.86 1.03
N VAL A 41 -5.93 3.79 1.75
CA VAL A 41 -5.22 4.77 2.56
C VAL A 41 -5.80 4.88 3.96
N ARG A 42 -4.96 5.16 4.93
CA ARG A 42 -5.31 5.46 6.31
C ARG A 42 -4.33 6.48 6.88
N GLY A 43 -4.83 7.59 7.41
CA GLY A 43 -3.98 8.61 8.02
C GLY A 43 -4.41 10.04 7.72
N PRO A 44 -3.55 11.04 7.98
CA PRO A 44 -3.89 12.46 7.89
C PRO A 44 -4.00 12.95 6.44
N LEU A 45 -5.05 12.52 5.74
CA LEU A 45 -5.38 12.96 4.39
C LEU A 45 -6.88 13.21 4.27
N TRP A 46 -7.23 14.36 3.71
CA TRP A 46 -8.57 14.74 3.32
C TRP A 46 -8.59 15.25 1.88
N TRP A 47 -9.62 14.92 1.13
CA TRP A 47 -9.78 15.37 -0.26
C TRP A 47 -11.24 15.42 -0.69
N THR A 48 -11.52 16.03 -1.83
CA THR A 48 -12.82 15.97 -2.49
C THR A 48 -12.74 15.28 -3.84
N VAL A 49 -13.85 14.66 -4.26
CA VAL A 49 -14.07 14.23 -5.64
C VAL A 49 -15.45 14.76 -6.04
N GLY A 50 -15.48 15.78 -6.91
CA GLY A 50 -16.68 16.55 -7.14
C GLY A 50 -17.20 17.17 -5.83
N GLU A 51 -18.45 16.90 -5.49
CA GLU A 51 -19.09 17.37 -4.24
C GLU A 51 -18.87 16.44 -3.04
N THR A 52 -18.26 15.27 -3.25
CA THR A 52 -18.06 14.28 -2.19
C THR A 52 -16.72 14.53 -1.49
N ALA A 53 -16.76 14.61 -0.16
CA ALA A 53 -15.58 14.68 0.68
C ALA A 53 -15.20 13.31 1.22
N ALA A 54 -13.91 13.03 1.30
CA ALA A 54 -13.34 11.84 1.92
C ALA A 54 -12.30 12.24 2.97
N ASP A 55 -12.27 11.50 4.08
CA ASP A 55 -11.32 11.72 5.18
C ASP A 55 -10.71 10.39 5.61
N ALA A 56 -9.44 10.17 5.25
CA ALA A 56 -8.72 8.96 5.60
C ALA A 56 -8.34 8.88 7.08
N ARG A 57 -8.42 9.98 7.84
CA ARG A 57 -8.23 9.97 9.30
C ARG A 57 -9.36 9.25 10.01
N ARG A 58 -10.56 9.34 9.45
CA ARG A 58 -11.79 8.78 10.04
C ARG A 58 -12.24 7.47 9.40
N GLY A 59 -11.72 7.14 8.23
CA GLY A 59 -12.03 5.90 7.53
C GLY A 59 -11.54 4.68 8.33
N TYR A 60 -12.42 3.74 8.67
CA TYR A 60 -12.05 2.55 9.43
C TYR A 60 -12.40 1.28 8.65
N PRO A 61 -11.48 0.34 8.52
CA PRO A 61 -10.06 0.42 8.93
C PRO A 61 -9.22 1.29 7.99
N TRP A 62 -9.69 1.56 6.77
CA TRP A 62 -9.07 2.39 5.74
C TRP A 62 -10.13 2.92 4.77
N VAL A 63 -9.75 3.86 3.92
CA VAL A 63 -10.55 4.36 2.80
C VAL A 63 -9.95 3.86 1.50
N GLY A 64 -10.77 3.32 0.60
CA GLY A 64 -10.40 2.97 -0.77
C GLY A 64 -10.77 4.08 -1.75
N LEU A 65 -9.91 4.34 -2.72
CA LEU A 65 -10.22 5.17 -3.87
C LEU A 65 -9.78 4.45 -5.15
N PRO A 66 -10.55 4.55 -6.24
CA PRO A 66 -10.15 4.04 -7.54
C PRO A 66 -8.89 4.76 -8.03
N SER A 67 -7.93 4.04 -8.62
CA SER A 67 -6.71 4.68 -9.15
C SER A 67 -6.99 5.69 -10.27
N GLY A 68 -8.01 5.48 -11.06
CA GLY A 68 -8.52 6.43 -12.05
C GLY A 68 -9.09 7.71 -11.44
N GLY A 69 -9.54 7.64 -10.19
CA GLY A 69 -10.08 8.78 -9.43
C GLY A 69 -9.01 9.76 -8.92
N ILE A 70 -7.73 9.43 -8.97
CA ILE A 70 -6.65 10.28 -8.47
C ILE A 70 -6.64 11.64 -9.18
N HIS A 71 -6.83 11.65 -10.48
CA HIS A 71 -6.85 12.88 -11.29
C HIS A 71 -8.10 13.75 -11.02
N ALA A 72 -9.12 13.19 -10.39
CA ALA A 72 -10.34 13.90 -10.00
C ALA A 72 -10.29 14.39 -8.53
N MET A 73 -9.21 14.10 -7.81
CA MET A 73 -9.04 14.60 -6.44
C MET A 73 -8.84 16.11 -6.46
N GLY A 74 -9.64 16.80 -5.69
CA GLY A 74 -9.55 18.24 -5.45
C GLY A 74 -9.39 18.54 -3.96
N ASN A 75 -8.97 19.76 -3.65
CA ASN A 75 -8.83 20.25 -2.27
C ASN A 75 -8.06 19.28 -1.36
N VAL A 76 -6.98 18.69 -1.87
CA VAL A 76 -6.18 17.73 -1.13
C VAL A 76 -5.51 18.45 0.05
N GLN A 77 -5.77 17.99 1.26
CA GLN A 77 -5.14 18.45 2.50
C GLN A 77 -4.39 17.28 3.10
N ASP A 78 -3.08 17.39 3.13
CA ASP A 78 -2.15 16.41 3.67
C ASP A 78 -1.43 17.01 4.88
N ASP A 79 -1.79 16.55 6.06
CA ASP A 79 -1.14 16.92 7.33
C ASP A 79 -0.16 15.82 7.80
N ALA A 80 0.12 14.83 6.94
CA ALA A 80 0.97 13.72 7.29
C ALA A 80 2.44 14.16 7.42
N ARG A 81 3.15 13.55 8.34
CA ARG A 81 4.60 13.74 8.48
C ARG A 81 5.40 12.98 7.45
N GLY A 82 4.75 12.05 6.76
CA GLY A 82 5.33 11.23 5.72
C GLY A 82 4.33 10.18 5.25
N VAL A 83 4.70 9.47 4.20
CA VAL A 83 3.92 8.36 3.66
C VAL A 83 4.60 7.04 3.99
N LEU A 84 3.84 6.08 4.51
CA LEU A 84 4.27 4.71 4.75
C LEU A 84 3.57 3.79 3.74
N VAL A 85 4.29 3.33 2.74
CA VAL A 85 3.80 2.32 1.80
C VAL A 85 4.03 0.94 2.41
N ILE A 86 2.97 0.15 2.54
CA ILE A 86 3.01 -1.21 3.08
C ILE A 86 2.63 -2.18 1.97
N GLU A 87 3.52 -3.12 1.66
CA GLU A 87 3.33 -4.07 0.58
C GLU A 87 2.23 -5.08 0.87
N ASN A 88 2.32 -5.72 2.03
CA ASN A 88 1.44 -6.81 2.42
C ASN A 88 0.09 -6.29 2.92
N ALA A 89 -1.01 -6.80 2.35
CA ALA A 89 -2.37 -6.36 2.65
C ALA A 89 -2.78 -6.59 4.10
N ASP A 90 -2.37 -7.73 4.68
CA ASP A 90 -2.72 -8.07 6.05
C ASP A 90 -1.94 -7.18 7.03
N THR A 91 -0.66 -6.95 6.76
CA THR A 91 0.18 -6.02 7.53
C THR A 91 -0.40 -4.61 7.47
N PHE A 92 -0.77 -4.13 6.29
CA PHE A 92 -1.42 -2.83 6.12
C PHE A 92 -2.68 -2.73 6.97
N GLN A 93 -3.55 -3.74 6.90
CA GLN A 93 -4.79 -3.75 7.68
C GLN A 93 -4.51 -3.77 9.18
N GLN A 94 -3.55 -4.55 9.66
CA GLN A 94 -3.18 -4.60 11.07
C GLN A 94 -2.64 -3.26 11.57
N VAL A 95 -1.78 -2.59 10.79
CA VAL A 95 -1.30 -1.24 11.12
C VAL A 95 -2.47 -0.25 11.21
N CYS A 96 -3.38 -0.29 10.23
CA CYS A 96 -4.56 0.60 10.22
C CYS A 96 -5.47 0.40 11.43
N MET A 97 -5.59 -0.82 11.92
CA MET A 97 -6.51 -1.18 13.02
C MET A 97 -5.87 -0.99 14.41
N HIS A 98 -4.56 -1.22 14.52
CA HIS A 98 -3.93 -1.42 15.84
C HIS A 98 -2.75 -0.50 16.12
N CYS A 99 -2.34 0.37 15.17
CA CYS A 99 -1.24 1.29 15.36
C CYS A 99 -1.66 2.76 15.18
N PRO A 100 -2.53 3.30 16.06
CA PRO A 100 -3.00 4.69 15.94
C PRO A 100 -1.85 5.68 15.98
N GLU A 101 -0.79 5.42 16.74
CA GLU A 101 0.40 6.25 16.82
C GLU A 101 1.15 6.38 15.46
N VAL A 102 0.96 5.43 14.55
CA VAL A 102 1.45 5.52 13.17
C VAL A 102 0.42 6.26 12.32
N THR A 103 -0.83 5.81 12.31
CA THR A 103 -1.87 6.32 11.42
C THR A 103 -2.33 7.74 11.76
N ASP A 104 -2.10 8.24 12.97
CA ASP A 104 -2.39 9.63 13.34
C ASP A 104 -1.35 10.64 12.78
N ARG A 105 -0.22 10.14 12.28
CA ARG A 105 0.91 10.99 11.86
C ARG A 105 1.42 10.66 10.47
N TRP A 106 1.31 9.40 10.05
CA TRP A 106 1.77 8.91 8.77
C TRP A 106 0.59 8.50 7.91
N LEU A 107 0.64 8.87 6.65
CA LEU A 107 -0.32 8.37 5.67
C LEU A 107 0.10 6.95 5.26
N CYS A 108 -0.60 5.95 5.78
CA CYS A 108 -0.39 4.56 5.39
C CYS A 108 -1.08 4.29 4.05
N VAL A 109 -0.34 3.72 3.11
CA VAL A 109 -0.81 3.37 1.76
C VAL A 109 -0.54 1.90 1.51
N TRP A 110 -1.54 1.16 1.04
CA TRP A 110 -1.31 -0.21 0.61
C TRP A 110 -0.64 -0.25 -0.76
N GLY A 111 0.59 -0.80 -0.84
CA GLY A 111 1.41 -0.87 -2.05
C GLY A 111 1.00 -1.98 -3.03
N LYS A 112 0.05 -2.86 -2.65
CA LYS A 112 -0.50 -3.95 -3.48
C LYS A 112 0.56 -4.87 -4.12
N GLY A 113 1.66 -5.14 -3.42
CA GLY A 113 2.72 -6.03 -3.88
C GLY A 113 3.53 -5.52 -5.09
N SER A 114 3.28 -4.31 -5.56
CA SER A 114 4.08 -3.68 -6.62
C SER A 114 3.79 -2.17 -6.70
N ALA A 115 4.76 -1.41 -7.21
CA ALA A 115 4.59 0.02 -7.50
C ALA A 115 3.69 0.21 -8.73
N THR A 116 2.38 0.02 -8.58
CA THR A 116 1.41 0.24 -9.66
C THR A 116 1.41 1.70 -10.14
N SER A 117 0.97 1.95 -11.37
CA SER A 117 0.91 3.32 -11.89
C SER A 117 0.00 4.22 -11.04
N GLY A 118 -1.10 3.66 -10.49
CA GLY A 118 -1.97 4.38 -9.60
C GLY A 118 -1.31 4.74 -8.26
N VAL A 119 -0.57 3.83 -7.65
CA VAL A 119 0.18 4.12 -6.41
C VAL A 119 1.22 5.21 -6.66
N VAL A 120 1.96 5.14 -7.77
CA VAL A 120 2.95 6.16 -8.12
C VAL A 120 2.29 7.53 -8.33
N ALA A 121 1.22 7.61 -9.14
CA ALA A 121 0.49 8.86 -9.36
C ALA A 121 -0.08 9.42 -8.05
N PHE A 122 -0.54 8.57 -7.14
CA PHE A 122 -0.99 9.01 -5.82
C PHE A 122 0.16 9.56 -4.97
N LEU A 123 1.32 8.89 -4.97
CA LEU A 123 2.49 9.34 -4.21
C LEU A 123 3.09 10.64 -4.77
N GLU A 124 2.94 10.92 -6.07
CA GLU A 124 3.33 12.17 -6.69
C GLU A 124 2.54 13.37 -6.16
N LEU A 125 1.28 13.16 -5.72
CA LEU A 125 0.50 14.21 -5.05
C LEU A 125 1.07 14.56 -3.66
N MET A 126 1.82 13.66 -3.05
CA MET A 126 2.44 13.82 -1.73
C MET A 126 3.90 14.29 -1.88
N SER A 127 4.13 15.42 -2.57
CA SER A 127 5.44 15.80 -3.09
C SER A 127 6.48 16.15 -2.03
N ASP A 128 6.08 16.68 -0.88
CA ASP A 128 7.02 17.33 0.06
C ASP A 128 7.30 16.53 1.33
N VAL A 129 6.73 15.33 1.46
CA VAL A 129 6.86 14.52 2.67
C VAL A 129 7.73 13.28 2.44
N PRO A 130 8.51 12.81 3.42
CA PRO A 130 9.33 11.60 3.27
C PRO A 130 8.47 10.37 2.99
N ILE A 131 9.00 9.47 2.15
CA ILE A 131 8.35 8.19 1.83
C ILE A 131 9.14 7.05 2.45
N ALA A 132 8.47 6.25 3.26
CA ALA A 132 8.98 5.02 3.81
C ALA A 132 8.26 3.83 3.17
N VAL A 133 8.97 2.70 3.00
CA VAL A 133 8.40 1.45 2.48
C VAL A 133 8.64 0.33 3.46
N TRP A 134 7.59 -0.40 3.79
CA TRP A 134 7.65 -1.65 4.51
C TRP A 134 7.21 -2.78 3.56
N GLY A 135 8.19 -3.48 3.02
CA GLY A 135 8.01 -4.66 2.18
C GLY A 135 8.48 -5.94 2.86
N ASP A 136 8.26 -7.05 2.20
CA ASP A 136 8.83 -8.32 2.60
C ASP A 136 10.37 -8.30 2.46
N LEU A 137 11.06 -9.05 3.33
CA LEU A 137 12.52 -9.14 3.33
C LEU A 137 13.00 -10.17 2.30
N ASP A 138 12.62 -9.95 1.05
CA ASP A 138 13.02 -10.76 -0.08
C ASP A 138 13.41 -9.90 -1.30
N ALA A 139 13.80 -10.54 -2.40
CA ALA A 139 14.20 -9.85 -3.62
C ALA A 139 13.05 -8.97 -4.18
N HIS A 140 11.80 -9.39 -3.99
CA HIS A 140 10.63 -8.65 -4.50
C HIS A 140 10.40 -7.36 -3.70
N GLY A 141 10.42 -7.43 -2.37
CA GLY A 141 10.30 -6.25 -1.51
C GLY A 141 11.40 -5.22 -1.75
N ILE A 142 12.66 -5.68 -1.96
CA ILE A 142 13.77 -4.80 -2.35
C ILE A 142 13.50 -4.14 -3.71
N GLN A 143 13.00 -4.91 -4.67
CA GLN A 143 12.66 -4.39 -6.00
C GLN A 143 11.54 -3.33 -5.95
N ILE A 144 10.57 -3.46 -5.06
CA ILE A 144 9.52 -2.45 -4.87
C ILE A 144 10.13 -1.12 -4.43
N VAL A 145 11.05 -1.14 -3.45
CA VAL A 145 11.75 0.08 -2.99
C VAL A 145 12.49 0.75 -4.14
N THR A 146 13.26 -0.03 -4.90
CA THR A 146 14.05 0.47 -6.04
C THR A 146 13.14 1.06 -7.13
N ASN A 147 12.09 0.33 -7.52
CA ASN A 147 11.14 0.78 -8.54
C ASN A 147 10.41 2.07 -8.13
N LEU A 148 10.04 2.20 -6.87
CA LEU A 148 9.42 3.44 -6.37
C LEU A 148 10.41 4.60 -6.42
N ALA A 149 11.66 4.40 -5.98
CA ALA A 149 12.69 5.43 -6.00
C ALA A 149 12.97 5.92 -7.44
N GLU A 150 13.11 4.99 -8.39
CA GLU A 150 13.35 5.31 -9.80
C GLU A 150 12.17 6.07 -10.44
N ARG A 151 10.95 5.63 -10.18
CA ARG A 151 9.75 6.21 -10.80
C ARG A 151 9.41 7.57 -10.22
N LEU A 152 9.52 7.75 -8.91
CA LEU A 152 9.25 9.01 -8.22
C LEU A 152 10.43 9.99 -8.28
N LYS A 153 11.63 9.51 -8.62
CA LYS A 153 12.90 10.27 -8.56
C LYS A 153 13.12 10.90 -7.18
N ARG A 154 12.82 10.13 -6.14
CA ARG A 154 12.87 10.55 -4.74
C ARG A 154 13.57 9.48 -3.90
N ASP A 155 14.15 9.92 -2.79
CA ASP A 155 14.68 9.01 -1.78
C ASP A 155 13.54 8.26 -1.10
N ILE A 156 13.64 6.94 -1.11
CA ILE A 156 12.71 6.01 -0.46
C ILE A 156 13.44 5.31 0.66
N THR A 157 12.90 5.38 1.87
CA THR A 157 13.51 4.75 3.04
C THR A 157 12.88 3.39 3.33
N PRO A 158 13.61 2.26 3.20
CA PRO A 158 13.11 0.98 3.67
C PRO A 158 13.02 0.97 5.21
N VAL A 159 11.88 0.53 5.74
CA VAL A 159 11.65 0.43 7.20
C VAL A 159 11.26 -0.99 7.56
N ALA A 160 11.66 -1.42 8.77
CA ALA A 160 11.47 -2.81 9.23
C ALA A 160 12.00 -3.89 8.27
N MET A 161 12.96 -3.52 7.40
CA MET A 161 13.62 -4.38 6.42
C MET A 161 15.12 -4.47 6.73
N THR A 162 15.48 -4.97 7.92
CA THR A 162 16.87 -5.04 8.37
C THR A 162 17.38 -6.49 8.34
N ALA A 163 18.70 -6.64 8.19
CA ALA A 163 19.36 -7.95 8.19
C ALA A 163 19.07 -8.73 9.50
N ASP A 164 18.96 -8.05 10.63
CA ASP A 164 18.66 -8.67 11.92
C ASP A 164 17.24 -9.25 11.96
N LEU A 165 16.27 -8.55 11.37
CA LEU A 165 14.91 -9.04 11.22
C LEU A 165 14.86 -10.22 10.27
N TYR A 166 15.63 -10.20 9.18
CA TYR A 166 15.75 -11.31 8.25
C TYR A 166 16.37 -12.55 8.93
N ALA A 167 17.52 -12.38 9.59
CA ALA A 167 18.20 -13.46 10.30
C ALA A 167 17.35 -14.05 11.44
N GLY A 168 16.50 -13.21 12.06
CA GLY A 168 15.54 -13.62 13.07
C GLY A 168 14.28 -14.32 12.50
N GLY A 169 13.95 -14.07 11.23
CA GLY A 169 12.68 -14.49 10.62
C GLY A 169 12.47 -16.00 10.56
N THR A 170 13.53 -16.81 10.50
CA THR A 170 13.44 -18.27 10.59
C THR A 170 12.99 -18.76 11.98
N LYS A 171 13.18 -17.96 13.01
CA LYS A 171 12.73 -18.24 14.39
C LYS A 171 11.29 -17.75 14.65
N TYR A 172 10.79 -16.84 13.83
CA TYR A 172 9.47 -16.22 13.97
C TYR A 172 8.49 -16.80 12.96
N LYS A 173 8.30 -18.12 13.00
CA LYS A 173 7.19 -18.76 12.28
C LYS A 173 5.91 -18.15 12.80
N ILE A 174 5.19 -17.42 11.93
CA ILE A 174 3.79 -17.09 12.15
C ILE A 174 3.09 -18.41 12.40
N GLN A 175 2.72 -18.71 13.66
CA GLN A 175 1.97 -19.90 13.98
C GLN A 175 0.54 -19.69 13.49
N TRP A 176 0.24 -20.27 12.35
CA TRP A 176 -1.11 -20.36 11.81
C TRP A 176 -1.95 -21.26 12.73
N ARG A 177 -2.73 -20.70 13.64
CA ARG A 177 -3.72 -21.46 14.39
C ARG A 177 -4.96 -21.61 13.53
N ARG A 178 -5.14 -22.81 13.00
CA ARG A 178 -6.38 -23.23 12.35
C ARG A 178 -7.45 -23.39 13.44
N LYS A 179 -8.38 -22.43 13.55
CA LYS A 179 -9.57 -22.64 14.37
C LYS A 179 -10.45 -23.70 13.70
N ARG A 180 -10.70 -24.82 14.37
CA ARG A 180 -11.66 -25.83 13.90
C ARG A 180 -13.06 -25.20 13.95
N GLY A 181 -13.71 -25.11 12.80
CA GLY A 181 -15.10 -24.67 12.65
C GLY A 181 -15.24 -23.71 11.48
N THR A 182 -15.96 -24.12 10.47
CA THR A 182 -16.58 -23.38 9.36
C THR A 182 -15.92 -22.02 9.00
N GLY A 183 -15.05 -22.05 8.01
CA GLY A 183 -14.44 -20.83 7.42
C GLY A 183 -12.98 -20.66 7.81
N LYS A 184 -12.15 -20.36 6.81
CA LYS A 184 -10.73 -20.05 7.00
C LYS A 184 -10.59 -18.63 7.58
N HIS A 185 -10.79 -18.47 8.87
CA HIS A 185 -10.40 -17.24 9.56
C HIS A 185 -8.97 -17.41 10.05
N TYR A 186 -8.05 -16.68 9.43
CA TYR A 186 -6.66 -16.58 9.88
C TYR A 186 -6.61 -15.45 10.91
N VAL A 187 -6.30 -15.78 12.16
CA VAL A 187 -6.01 -14.78 13.19
C VAL A 187 -4.50 -14.58 13.18
N TYR A 188 -4.05 -13.43 12.69
CA TYR A 188 -2.67 -13.01 12.81
C TYR A 188 -2.45 -12.53 14.25
N THR A 189 -1.69 -13.26 15.02
CA THR A 189 -1.16 -12.74 16.28
C THR A 189 0.28 -12.34 16.01
N PHE A 190 0.60 -11.06 16.08
CA PHE A 190 1.98 -10.60 16.14
C PHE A 190 2.58 -11.16 17.43
N ILE A 191 3.28 -12.28 17.34
CA ILE A 191 3.99 -12.89 18.48
C ILE A 191 5.22 -12.06 18.83
N ASP A 192 5.64 -11.16 17.94
CA ASP A 192 6.84 -10.34 18.09
C ASP A 192 6.54 -8.88 17.70
N ASP A 193 6.71 -7.99 18.65
CA ASP A 193 6.53 -6.55 18.47
C ASP A 193 7.79 -5.85 17.88
N ARG A 194 8.91 -6.59 17.66
CA ARG A 194 10.13 -6.03 17.12
C ARG A 194 9.99 -5.37 15.76
N PRO A 195 9.27 -5.94 14.77
CA PRO A 195 9.03 -5.25 13.51
C PRO A 195 8.31 -3.93 13.70
N ILE A 196 7.31 -3.88 14.60
CA ILE A 196 6.58 -2.65 14.91
C ILE A 196 7.45 -1.63 15.66
N ARG A 197 8.28 -2.07 16.62
CA ARG A 197 9.24 -1.18 17.29
C ARG A 197 10.27 -0.63 16.31
N SER A 198 10.87 -1.49 15.49
CA SER A 198 11.80 -1.06 14.44
C SER A 198 11.16 -0.09 13.45
N LEU A 199 9.90 -0.31 13.07
CA LEU A 199 9.12 0.63 12.28
C LEU A 199 9.01 1.99 12.99
N LYS A 200 8.54 2.01 14.24
CA LYS A 200 8.36 3.24 15.01
C LYS A 200 9.66 4.04 15.14
N ASP A 201 10.78 3.37 15.45
CA ASP A 201 12.09 4.01 15.60
C ASP A 201 12.57 4.64 14.29
N LYS A 202 12.41 3.93 13.18
CA LYS A 202 12.76 4.46 11.86
C LYS A 202 11.88 5.64 11.45
N LEU A 203 10.57 5.55 11.68
CA LEU A 203 9.65 6.64 11.37
C LEU A 203 9.91 7.88 12.24
N ARG A 204 10.31 7.70 13.50
CA ARG A 204 10.78 8.81 14.35
C ARG A 204 12.03 9.49 13.79
N ALA A 205 12.99 8.69 13.32
CA ALA A 205 14.24 9.22 12.76
C ALA A 205 14.02 10.03 11.48
N LEU A 206 13.00 9.71 10.68
CA LEU A 206 12.66 10.43 9.46
C LEU A 206 11.95 11.77 9.72
N THR A 207 11.48 12.02 10.95
CA THR A 207 10.78 13.25 11.32
C THR A 207 11.43 13.93 12.52
N PRO A 208 12.68 14.43 12.42
CA PRO A 208 13.36 15.12 13.50
C PRO A 208 12.65 16.43 13.84
N GLY A 209 12.45 16.68 15.13
CA GLY A 209 11.97 17.98 15.64
C GLY A 209 10.64 17.99 16.39
N HIS A 210 9.99 16.86 16.56
CA HIS A 210 8.79 16.75 17.39
C HIS A 210 8.96 15.72 18.51
N HIS A 211 9.54 16.14 19.62
CA HIS A 211 9.45 15.41 20.89
C HIS A 211 8.02 15.52 21.42
N SER A 212 7.14 14.61 21.05
CA SER A 212 5.85 14.46 21.72
C SER A 212 5.81 13.14 22.52
N ARG A 213 5.34 13.24 23.74
CA ARG A 213 5.28 12.19 24.77
C ARG A 213 4.36 11.00 24.42
N THR A 214 3.87 10.89 23.21
CA THR A 214 2.81 9.95 22.81
C THR A 214 3.29 8.69 22.07
N TRP A 215 4.61 8.46 21.99
CA TRP A 215 5.13 7.22 21.39
C TRP A 215 5.30 6.07 22.40
N ASP A 216 5.21 6.37 23.70
CA ASP A 216 5.63 5.46 24.77
C ASP A 216 4.47 4.72 25.45
N THR A 217 3.24 4.94 25.02
CA THR A 217 2.05 4.30 25.60
C THR A 217 1.37 3.38 24.58
N CYS A 218 1.93 2.20 24.37
CA CYS A 218 1.23 0.98 23.95
C CYS A 218 2.04 -0.23 24.39
#